data_363046cdcfe55c57ac9550c9b7eddb2a
#
_entry.id   363046cdcfe55c57ac9550c9b7eddb2a
#
_cell.length_a   1.000
_cell.length_b   1.000
_cell.length_c   1.000
_cell.angle_alpha   90.00
_cell.angle_beta   90.00
_cell.angle_gamma   90.00
#
_symmetry.space_group_name_H-M   'P 1'
#
loop_
_entity.id
_entity.type
_entity.pdbx_description
1 polymer ?
#
loop_
_entity_poly.entity_id
_entity_poly.type
_entity_poly.pdbx_seq_one_letter_code
_entity_poly.pdbx_strand_id
1 'polypeptide(L)'
;MRLSLLYNPFDLVERLAVASHRRRRRLRHTPAAALELGHIDSLELLELLASHPPAVIYDIGANLGTWTCLAKSLYPAARLEAFEPLGQHAAGFQARTQGMAKVHLHGVALGAAASTLEMEVMDFSDASSFLPATASTCAEFNIRPVRRETVAVYPLDQYRQQHQLPAPDLIKLDVQGFELEVLRGATDCLRAARAVLTEVSFREYYRGQPLFHDVAAFLAAHGFLLQALADPTPLGAPLGQTDALFLKPV
;
A
#
# COMPACT_ATOMS: atom_id res chain seq x y z
N MET A 1 18.80 -2.55 12.33
CA MET A 1 18.11 -2.54 13.64
C MET A 1 18.79 -1.49 14.51
N ARG A 2 18.18 -0.34 14.74
CA ARG A 2 18.81 0.79 15.45
C ARG A 2 18.91 0.52 16.95
N LEU A 3 20.04 0.95 17.56
CA LEU A 3 20.31 0.94 19.00
C LEU A 3 19.22 1.63 19.87
N SER A 4 18.35 2.48 19.28
CA SER A 4 17.24 3.14 19.99
C SER A 4 16.16 2.17 20.48
N LEU A 5 16.01 1.00 19.85
CA LEU A 5 15.12 -0.08 20.31
C LEU A 5 15.65 -0.78 21.59
N LEU A 6 16.92 -0.54 21.95
CA LEU A 6 17.52 -1.07 23.16
C LEU A 6 17.25 -0.19 24.40
N TYR A 7 16.69 1.01 24.25
CA TYR A 7 16.47 1.94 25.36
C TYR A 7 15.32 1.54 26.29
N ASN A 8 14.35 0.79 25.79
CA ASN A 8 13.34 0.15 26.65
C ASN A 8 12.92 -1.21 26.08
N PRO A 9 13.61 -2.29 26.42
CA PRO A 9 13.30 -3.63 25.93
C PRO A 9 11.90 -4.09 26.36
N PHE A 10 11.35 -3.55 27.43
CA PHE A 10 10.02 -3.90 27.92
C PHE A 10 8.93 -3.34 27.00
N ASP A 11 9.05 -2.10 26.52
CA ASP A 11 8.12 -1.51 25.55
C ASP A 11 8.09 -2.29 24.24
N LEU A 12 9.28 -2.71 23.77
CA LEU A 12 9.37 -3.54 22.57
C LEU A 12 8.67 -4.90 22.77
N VAL A 13 8.92 -5.56 23.90
CA VAL A 13 8.30 -6.86 24.22
C VAL A 13 6.79 -6.70 24.35
N GLU A 14 6.32 -5.64 25.01
CA GLU A 14 4.89 -5.36 25.18
C GLU A 14 4.21 -5.10 23.82
N ARG A 15 4.78 -4.25 22.98
CA ARG A 15 4.27 -3.97 21.62
C ARG A 15 4.24 -5.23 20.76
N LEU A 16 5.30 -6.01 20.76
CA LEU A 16 5.35 -7.28 20.03
C LEU A 16 4.34 -8.29 20.58
N ALA A 17 4.14 -8.33 21.89
CA ALA A 17 3.14 -9.21 22.51
C ALA A 17 1.72 -8.80 22.15
N VAL A 18 1.39 -7.51 22.20
CA VAL A 18 0.08 -6.97 21.82
C VAL A 18 -0.18 -7.21 20.35
N ALA A 19 0.75 -6.86 19.47
CA ALA A 19 0.64 -7.06 18.02
C ALA A 19 0.50 -8.56 17.68
N SER A 20 1.33 -9.42 18.29
CA SER A 20 1.24 -10.87 18.11
C SER A 20 -0.09 -11.44 18.63
N HIS A 21 -0.61 -10.93 19.75
CA HIS A 21 -1.88 -11.36 20.31
C HIS A 21 -3.06 -10.96 19.41
N ARG A 22 -3.12 -9.70 18.95
CA ARG A 22 -4.13 -9.20 18.03
C ARG A 22 -4.13 -10.00 16.72
N ARG A 23 -2.96 -10.18 16.11
CA ARG A 23 -2.78 -10.96 14.90
C ARG A 23 -3.26 -12.40 15.08
N ARG A 24 -2.82 -13.10 16.12
CA ARG A 24 -3.22 -14.48 16.42
C ARG A 24 -4.72 -14.61 16.62
N ARG A 25 -5.34 -13.66 17.30
CA ARG A 25 -6.76 -13.69 17.59
C ARG A 25 -7.64 -13.41 16.38
N ARG A 26 -7.28 -12.42 15.55
CA ARG A 26 -8.08 -11.96 14.40
C ARG A 26 -7.83 -12.76 13.13
N LEU A 27 -6.58 -13.10 12.88
CA LEU A 27 -6.16 -13.72 11.62
C LEU A 27 -5.95 -15.23 11.73
N ARG A 28 -6.12 -15.81 12.90
CA ARG A 28 -5.75 -17.19 13.26
C ARG A 28 -6.21 -18.27 12.28
N HIS A 29 -7.38 -18.13 11.68
CA HIS A 29 -7.98 -19.10 10.77
C HIS A 29 -8.16 -18.56 9.36
N THR A 30 -7.38 -17.53 9.00
CA THR A 30 -7.44 -16.87 7.72
C THR A 30 -6.14 -17.10 6.94
N PRO A 31 -6.14 -16.88 5.61
CA PRO A 31 -4.91 -16.88 4.80
C PRO A 31 -3.84 -15.91 5.31
N ALA A 32 -4.25 -14.85 6.02
CA ALA A 32 -3.34 -13.86 6.59
C ALA A 32 -2.68 -14.29 7.92
N ALA A 33 -2.96 -15.50 8.43
CA ALA A 33 -2.39 -15.98 9.70
C ALA A 33 -0.85 -16.03 9.71
N ALA A 34 -0.23 -16.18 8.53
CA ALA A 34 1.21 -16.24 8.35
C ALA A 34 1.85 -14.88 8.03
N LEU A 35 1.06 -13.79 8.01
CA LEU A 35 1.58 -12.46 7.67
C LEU A 35 2.61 -11.96 8.70
N GLU A 36 3.58 -11.21 8.19
CA GLU A 36 4.59 -10.56 9.00
C GLU A 36 4.00 -9.41 9.84
N LEU A 37 4.74 -9.00 10.87
CA LEU A 37 4.31 -7.95 11.80
C LEU A 37 4.11 -6.58 11.12
N GLY A 38 4.83 -6.30 10.03
CA GLY A 38 4.78 -5.02 9.31
C GLY A 38 3.42 -4.66 8.70
N HIS A 39 2.47 -5.61 8.60
CA HIS A 39 1.13 -5.34 8.06
C HIS A 39 0.03 -5.22 9.12
N ILE A 40 0.40 -5.21 10.41
CA ILE A 40 -0.59 -5.07 11.51
C ILE A 40 -1.22 -3.68 11.52
N ASP A 41 -0.47 -2.67 11.14
CA ASP A 41 -0.93 -1.29 11.09
C ASP A 41 -2.05 -1.12 10.07
N SER A 42 -1.92 -1.72 8.89
CA SER A 42 -2.98 -1.78 7.89
C SER A 42 -4.21 -2.55 8.38
N LEU A 43 -4.06 -3.58 9.23
CA LEU A 43 -5.17 -4.30 9.84
C LEU A 43 -6.06 -3.36 10.66
N GLU A 44 -5.47 -2.54 11.52
CA GLU A 44 -6.20 -1.62 12.37
C GLU A 44 -6.96 -0.56 11.56
N LEU A 45 -6.34 -0.04 10.52
CA LEU A 45 -6.99 0.92 9.60
C LEU A 45 -8.15 0.26 8.83
N LEU A 46 -7.97 -0.95 8.34
CA LEU A 46 -9.03 -1.69 7.65
C LEU A 46 -10.22 -2.00 8.59
N GLU A 47 -9.97 -2.29 9.86
CA GLU A 47 -11.04 -2.53 10.84
C GLU A 47 -12.00 -1.35 11.01
N LEU A 48 -11.55 -0.11 10.75
CA LEU A 48 -12.40 1.08 10.77
C LEU A 48 -13.47 1.06 9.66
N LEU A 49 -13.28 0.27 8.62
CA LEU A 49 -14.25 0.09 7.53
C LEU A 49 -15.26 -1.02 7.80
N ALA A 50 -15.19 -1.71 8.94
CA ALA A 50 -16.02 -2.89 9.22
C ALA A 50 -17.53 -2.61 9.28
N SER A 51 -17.96 -1.38 9.60
CA SER A 51 -19.36 -0.99 9.58
C SER A 51 -19.94 -0.87 8.16
N HIS A 52 -19.07 -0.61 7.18
CA HIS A 52 -19.42 -0.50 5.76
C HIS A 52 -18.32 -1.19 4.94
N PRO A 53 -18.30 -2.53 4.93
CA PRO A 53 -17.23 -3.29 4.29
C PRO A 53 -17.18 -3.00 2.78
N PRO A 54 -15.98 -2.81 2.20
CA PRO A 54 -15.83 -2.59 0.76
C PRO A 54 -16.20 -3.87 -0.01
N ALA A 55 -16.99 -3.71 -1.07
CA ALA A 55 -17.30 -4.80 -2.00
C ALA A 55 -16.25 -4.95 -3.10
N VAL A 56 -15.62 -3.85 -3.49
CA VAL A 56 -14.54 -3.80 -4.50
C VAL A 56 -13.34 -3.06 -3.92
N ILE A 57 -12.19 -3.71 -3.93
CA ILE A 57 -10.92 -3.17 -3.41
C ILE A 57 -9.90 -3.16 -4.54
N TYR A 58 -9.23 -2.04 -4.72
CA TYR A 58 -8.06 -1.92 -5.58
C TYR A 58 -6.80 -1.87 -4.72
N ASP A 59 -5.87 -2.80 -4.95
CA ASP A 59 -4.57 -2.89 -4.27
C ASP A 59 -3.48 -2.49 -5.27
N ILE A 60 -3.04 -1.24 -5.20
CA ILE A 60 -2.08 -0.65 -6.14
C ILE A 60 -0.69 -0.67 -5.50
N GLY A 61 0.26 -1.34 -6.15
CA GLY A 61 1.54 -1.74 -5.58
C GLY A 61 1.37 -3.03 -4.76
N ALA A 62 0.76 -4.05 -5.36
CA ALA A 62 0.40 -5.27 -4.64
C ALA A 62 1.59 -6.18 -4.31
N ASN A 63 2.73 -5.97 -4.95
CA ASN A 63 3.95 -6.74 -4.74
C ASN A 63 3.67 -8.25 -4.72
N LEU A 64 4.06 -8.96 -3.68
CA LEU A 64 3.82 -10.40 -3.49
C LEU A 64 2.41 -10.73 -2.96
N GLY A 65 1.50 -9.76 -2.87
CA GLY A 65 0.12 -9.97 -2.45
C GLY A 65 -0.11 -10.09 -0.95
N THR A 66 0.82 -9.62 -0.14
CA THR A 66 0.72 -9.70 1.33
C THR A 66 -0.47 -8.90 1.84
N TRP A 67 -0.59 -7.64 1.39
CA TRP A 67 -1.73 -6.79 1.75
C TRP A 67 -3.05 -7.29 1.13
N THR A 68 -3.03 -7.79 -0.12
CA THR A 68 -4.17 -8.47 -0.75
C THR A 68 -4.73 -9.59 0.14
N CYS A 69 -3.84 -10.43 0.71
CA CYS A 69 -4.24 -11.50 1.63
C CYS A 69 -4.87 -10.97 2.91
N LEU A 70 -4.33 -9.89 3.48
CA LEU A 70 -4.90 -9.25 4.66
C LEU A 70 -6.30 -8.73 4.38
N ALA A 71 -6.46 -7.92 3.33
CA ALA A 71 -7.75 -7.37 2.93
C ALA A 71 -8.79 -8.48 2.66
N LYS A 72 -8.38 -9.53 1.95
CA LYS A 72 -9.25 -10.68 1.65
C LYS A 72 -9.65 -11.47 2.89
N SER A 73 -8.78 -11.53 3.89
CA SER A 73 -9.09 -12.20 5.16
C SER A 73 -10.12 -11.44 6.00
N LEU A 74 -10.11 -10.11 5.91
CA LEU A 74 -11.08 -9.25 6.59
C LEU A 74 -12.39 -9.13 5.81
N TYR A 75 -12.31 -9.10 4.49
CA TYR A 75 -13.44 -8.93 3.58
C TYR A 75 -13.52 -10.09 2.57
N PRO A 76 -13.87 -11.31 3.01
CA PRO A 76 -13.82 -12.50 2.16
C PRO A 76 -14.76 -12.43 0.95
N ALA A 77 -15.83 -11.67 1.00
CA ALA A 77 -16.76 -11.47 -0.11
C ALA A 77 -16.26 -10.45 -1.14
N ALA A 78 -15.32 -9.57 -0.77
CA ALA A 78 -14.82 -8.51 -1.63
C ALA A 78 -14.14 -9.06 -2.90
N ARG A 79 -14.29 -8.31 -3.99
CA ARG A 79 -13.50 -8.45 -5.19
C ARG A 79 -12.25 -7.59 -5.06
N LEU A 80 -11.08 -8.17 -5.33
CA LEU A 80 -9.79 -7.47 -5.32
C LEU A 80 -9.21 -7.41 -6.72
N GLU A 81 -8.86 -6.21 -7.15
CA GLU A 81 -8.08 -5.92 -8.34
C GLU A 81 -6.71 -5.43 -7.88
N ALA A 82 -5.69 -6.26 -8.03
CA ALA A 82 -4.32 -6.00 -7.61
C ALA A 82 -3.48 -5.55 -8.81
N PHE A 83 -2.68 -4.50 -8.65
CA PHE A 83 -1.82 -3.95 -9.70
C PHE A 83 -0.36 -4.04 -9.25
N GLU A 84 0.44 -4.77 -10.01
CA GLU A 84 1.88 -4.97 -9.76
C GLU A 84 2.63 -5.11 -11.10
N PRO A 85 3.48 -4.16 -11.44
CA PRO A 85 4.13 -4.14 -12.75
C PRO A 85 5.27 -5.16 -12.90
N LEU A 86 5.96 -5.53 -11.81
CA LEU A 86 7.13 -6.38 -11.88
C LEU A 86 6.76 -7.86 -12.04
N GLY A 87 6.96 -8.40 -13.23
CA GLY A 87 6.62 -9.78 -13.55
C GLY A 87 7.22 -10.84 -12.60
N GLN A 88 8.37 -10.54 -11.98
CA GLN A 88 8.99 -11.41 -10.98
C GLN A 88 8.13 -11.62 -9.73
N HIS A 89 7.21 -10.69 -9.40
CA HIS A 89 6.33 -10.79 -8.24
C HIS A 89 5.09 -11.65 -8.54
N ALA A 90 4.72 -11.82 -9.81
CA ALA A 90 3.49 -12.51 -10.21
C ALA A 90 3.39 -13.95 -9.67
N ALA A 91 4.48 -14.73 -9.70
CA ALA A 91 4.48 -16.10 -9.19
C ALA A 91 4.28 -16.13 -7.65
N GLY A 92 4.93 -15.22 -6.92
CA GLY A 92 4.77 -15.07 -5.47
C GLY A 92 3.35 -14.64 -5.10
N PHE A 93 2.80 -13.67 -5.83
CA PHE A 93 1.41 -13.22 -5.67
C PHE A 93 0.43 -14.36 -5.89
N GLN A 94 0.55 -15.09 -7.00
CA GLN A 94 -0.32 -16.23 -7.34
C GLN A 94 -0.25 -17.35 -6.30
N ALA A 95 0.97 -17.69 -5.85
CA ALA A 95 1.15 -18.69 -4.80
C ALA A 95 0.48 -18.28 -3.49
N ARG A 96 0.59 -17.00 -3.11
CA ARG A 96 0.03 -16.46 -1.86
C ARG A 96 -1.49 -16.33 -1.90
N THR A 97 -2.06 -15.99 -3.06
CA THR A 97 -3.50 -15.81 -3.26
C THR A 97 -4.20 -17.05 -3.79
N GLN A 98 -3.48 -18.17 -3.89
CA GLN A 98 -4.03 -19.44 -4.39
C GLN A 98 -5.30 -19.85 -3.63
N GLY A 99 -6.37 -20.17 -4.36
CA GLY A 99 -7.65 -20.55 -3.79
C GLY A 99 -8.53 -19.39 -3.31
N MET A 100 -8.05 -18.14 -3.38
CA MET A 100 -8.87 -16.96 -3.05
C MET A 100 -9.76 -16.59 -4.24
N ALA A 101 -11.07 -16.69 -4.06
CA ALA A 101 -12.02 -16.29 -5.09
C ALA A 101 -12.04 -14.77 -5.30
N LYS A 102 -12.24 -14.33 -6.55
CA LYS A 102 -12.38 -12.91 -6.92
C LYS A 102 -11.13 -12.05 -6.62
N VAL A 103 -9.94 -12.62 -6.74
CA VAL A 103 -8.65 -11.89 -6.69
C VAL A 103 -8.05 -11.94 -8.09
N HIS A 104 -7.73 -10.78 -8.64
CA HIS A 104 -7.19 -10.61 -9.99
C HIS A 104 -5.91 -9.78 -9.93
N LEU A 105 -4.86 -10.23 -10.62
CA LEU A 105 -3.59 -9.51 -10.75
C LEU A 105 -3.49 -8.88 -12.14
N HIS A 106 -3.16 -7.59 -12.18
CA HIS A 106 -2.88 -6.82 -13.38
C HIS A 106 -1.39 -6.45 -13.42
N GLY A 107 -0.68 -6.94 -14.45
CA GLY A 107 0.76 -6.75 -14.63
C GLY A 107 1.09 -5.38 -15.24
N VAL A 108 0.63 -4.30 -14.64
CA VAL A 108 0.82 -2.93 -15.12
C VAL A 108 1.07 -1.98 -13.95
N ALA A 109 1.76 -0.87 -14.23
CA ALA A 109 1.81 0.26 -13.32
C ALA A 109 0.71 1.27 -13.64
N LEU A 110 0.39 2.09 -12.63
CA LEU A 110 -0.59 3.15 -12.75
C LEU A 110 0.07 4.52 -12.54
N GLY A 111 -0.46 5.55 -13.20
CA GLY A 111 0.05 6.91 -13.14
C GLY A 111 -0.90 7.91 -13.78
N ALA A 112 -0.47 9.17 -13.93
CA ALA A 112 -1.31 10.26 -14.41
C ALA A 112 -1.65 10.16 -15.92
N ALA A 113 -0.76 9.59 -16.73
CA ALA A 113 -0.91 9.48 -18.18
C ALA A 113 -0.35 8.13 -18.67
N ALA A 114 -0.92 7.67 -19.80
CA ALA A 114 -0.40 6.48 -20.48
C ALA A 114 1.03 6.75 -20.99
N SER A 115 1.97 5.92 -20.57
CA SER A 115 3.40 6.09 -20.88
C SER A 115 4.16 4.79 -20.68
N THR A 116 5.45 4.86 -20.92
CA THR A 116 6.41 3.80 -20.56
C THR A 116 7.50 4.46 -19.74
N LEU A 117 7.74 3.96 -18.53
CA LEU A 117 8.72 4.51 -17.60
C LEU A 117 9.75 3.45 -17.19
N GLU A 118 10.93 3.91 -16.81
CA GLU A 118 11.99 3.10 -16.21
C GLU A 118 11.76 3.01 -14.69
N MET A 119 11.58 1.79 -14.17
CA MET A 119 11.49 1.53 -12.74
C MET A 119 12.84 1.07 -12.21
N GLU A 120 13.34 1.67 -11.14
CA GLU A 120 14.49 1.16 -10.39
C GLU A 120 14.03 -0.01 -9.51
N VAL A 121 14.52 -1.21 -9.85
CA VAL A 121 14.26 -2.43 -9.07
C VAL A 121 15.33 -2.55 -8.00
N MET A 122 14.89 -2.61 -6.75
CA MET A 122 15.76 -2.72 -5.57
C MET A 122 16.00 -4.19 -5.20
N ASP A 123 17.04 -4.44 -4.38
CA ASP A 123 17.30 -5.78 -3.80
C ASP A 123 16.31 -6.14 -2.68
N PHE A 124 15.52 -5.18 -2.21
CA PHE A 124 14.36 -5.38 -1.35
C PHE A 124 13.08 -5.09 -2.14
N SER A 125 12.18 -6.08 -2.21
CA SER A 125 11.02 -6.04 -3.13
C SER A 125 10.11 -4.82 -2.91
N ASP A 126 9.93 -4.42 -1.65
CA ASP A 126 8.98 -3.37 -1.26
C ASP A 126 9.52 -1.95 -1.49
N ALA A 127 10.75 -1.81 -2.03
CA ALA A 127 11.42 -0.52 -2.23
C ALA A 127 11.59 -0.12 -3.70
N SER A 128 11.06 -0.90 -4.65
CA SER A 128 11.17 -0.58 -6.08
C SER A 128 10.25 0.59 -6.45
N SER A 129 10.78 1.55 -7.23
CA SER A 129 10.07 2.80 -7.53
C SER A 129 10.43 3.35 -8.92
N PHE A 130 9.56 4.21 -9.46
CA PHE A 130 9.88 5.08 -10.60
C PHE A 130 10.78 6.26 -10.21
N LEU A 131 10.83 6.60 -8.93
CA LEU A 131 11.67 7.68 -8.42
C LEU A 131 12.96 7.11 -7.83
N PRO A 132 14.12 7.73 -8.07
CA PRO A 132 15.37 7.28 -7.47
C PRO A 132 15.33 7.40 -5.95
N ALA A 133 15.69 6.34 -5.24
CA ALA A 133 15.85 6.41 -3.78
C ALA A 133 16.94 7.41 -3.39
N THR A 134 16.77 8.13 -2.28
CA THR A 134 17.82 9.02 -1.78
C THR A 134 18.98 8.22 -1.20
N ALA A 135 20.18 8.82 -1.17
CA ALA A 135 21.34 8.16 -0.58
C ALA A 135 21.13 7.84 0.91
N SER A 136 20.39 8.70 1.62
CA SER A 136 20.02 8.48 3.03
C SER A 136 19.09 7.27 3.17
N THR A 137 18.12 7.11 2.29
CA THR A 137 17.20 5.98 2.27
C THR A 137 17.96 4.67 2.01
N CYS A 138 18.82 4.66 1.00
CA CYS A 138 19.66 3.50 0.70
C CYS A 138 20.53 3.08 1.90
N ALA A 139 21.11 4.04 2.61
CA ALA A 139 21.93 3.78 3.79
C ALA A 139 21.10 3.36 5.01
N GLU A 140 19.94 3.97 5.22
CA GLU A 140 19.08 3.71 6.39
C GLU A 140 18.48 2.29 6.35
N PHE A 141 17.98 1.88 5.17
CA PHE A 141 17.34 0.59 4.98
C PHE A 141 18.29 -0.49 4.45
N ASN A 142 19.56 -0.13 4.18
CA ASN A 142 20.57 -1.01 3.58
C ASN A 142 20.06 -1.66 2.27
N ILE A 143 19.48 -0.85 1.40
CA ILE A 143 18.94 -1.24 0.10
C ILE A 143 19.75 -0.61 -1.03
N ARG A 144 19.71 -1.25 -2.21
CA ARG A 144 20.40 -0.76 -3.40
C ARG A 144 19.65 -1.13 -4.68
N PRO A 145 19.75 -0.31 -5.73
CA PRO A 145 19.22 -0.65 -7.03
C PRO A 145 20.03 -1.82 -7.61
N VAL A 146 19.34 -2.83 -8.18
CA VAL A 146 19.95 -4.00 -8.82
C VAL A 146 19.79 -3.99 -10.33
N ARG A 147 18.73 -3.36 -10.85
CA ARG A 147 18.49 -3.18 -12.29
C ARG A 147 17.43 -2.12 -12.55
N ARG A 148 17.28 -1.77 -13.81
CA ARG A 148 16.13 -1.01 -14.31
C ARG A 148 15.24 -1.89 -15.16
N GLU A 149 13.95 -1.65 -15.11
CA GLU A 149 12.96 -2.39 -15.87
C GLU A 149 11.96 -1.41 -16.51
N THR A 150 11.76 -1.57 -17.81
CA THR A 150 10.83 -0.73 -18.56
C THR A 150 9.42 -1.22 -18.34
N VAL A 151 8.54 -0.35 -17.82
CA VAL A 151 7.19 -0.68 -17.38
C VAL A 151 6.16 0.17 -18.11
N ALA A 152 5.07 -0.46 -18.55
CA ALA A 152 3.91 0.23 -19.09
C ALA A 152 3.09 0.85 -17.96
N VAL A 153 2.75 2.14 -18.10
CA VAL A 153 1.98 2.93 -17.14
C VAL A 153 0.65 3.35 -17.77
N TYR A 154 -0.44 3.22 -17.03
CA TYR A 154 -1.77 3.62 -17.47
C TYR A 154 -2.46 4.50 -16.43
N PRO A 155 -3.30 5.48 -16.84
CA PRO A 155 -4.27 6.08 -15.92
C PRO A 155 -5.26 5.01 -15.42
N LEU A 156 -5.51 4.98 -14.13
CA LEU A 156 -6.41 3.99 -13.54
C LEU A 156 -7.80 4.03 -14.15
N ASP A 157 -8.34 5.22 -14.40
CA ASP A 157 -9.67 5.40 -15.00
C ASP A 157 -9.75 4.82 -16.40
N GLN A 158 -8.72 5.07 -17.21
CA GLN A 158 -8.63 4.51 -18.57
C GLN A 158 -8.50 2.98 -18.52
N TYR A 159 -7.61 2.46 -17.68
CA TYR A 159 -7.41 1.02 -17.53
C TYR A 159 -8.69 0.32 -17.07
N ARG A 160 -9.38 0.89 -16.07
CA ARG A 160 -10.65 0.39 -15.59
C ARG A 160 -11.72 0.32 -16.69
N GLN A 161 -11.85 1.35 -17.51
CA GLN A 161 -12.79 1.38 -18.63
C GLN A 161 -12.46 0.32 -19.68
N GLN A 162 -11.20 0.24 -20.11
CA GLN A 162 -10.74 -0.71 -21.12
C GLN A 162 -10.96 -2.17 -20.73
N HIS A 163 -10.76 -2.48 -19.43
CA HIS A 163 -10.89 -3.83 -18.89
C HIS A 163 -12.25 -4.08 -18.21
N GLN A 164 -13.19 -3.13 -18.28
CA GLN A 164 -14.54 -3.23 -17.70
C GLN A 164 -14.52 -3.63 -16.21
N LEU A 165 -13.54 -3.09 -15.46
CA LEU A 165 -13.44 -3.37 -14.04
C LEU A 165 -14.54 -2.62 -13.26
N PRO A 166 -15.09 -3.19 -12.19
CA PRO A 166 -16.07 -2.51 -11.34
C PRO A 166 -15.41 -1.30 -10.66
N ALA A 167 -16.20 -0.27 -10.35
CA ALA A 167 -15.70 0.87 -9.60
C ALA A 167 -15.26 0.45 -8.19
N PRO A 168 -14.14 0.99 -7.66
CA PRO A 168 -13.65 0.63 -6.33
C PRO A 168 -14.45 1.31 -5.22
N ASP A 169 -14.66 0.62 -4.09
CA ASP A 169 -15.09 1.21 -2.82
C ASP A 169 -13.89 1.66 -1.97
N LEU A 170 -12.79 0.90 -2.04
CA LEU A 170 -11.52 1.17 -1.37
C LEU A 170 -10.40 1.13 -2.39
N ILE A 171 -9.55 2.15 -2.37
CA ILE A 171 -8.28 2.18 -3.10
C ILE A 171 -7.14 2.18 -2.09
N LYS A 172 -6.25 1.18 -2.15
CA LYS A 172 -4.97 1.16 -1.44
C LYS A 172 -3.86 1.55 -2.41
N LEU A 173 -2.96 2.41 -1.95
CA LEU A 173 -1.78 2.84 -2.69
C LEU A 173 -0.54 2.64 -1.81
N ASP A 174 0.45 1.98 -2.40
CA ASP A 174 1.78 1.82 -1.85
C ASP A 174 2.71 1.60 -3.06
N VAL A 175 3.11 2.70 -3.65
CA VAL A 175 3.85 2.74 -4.92
C VAL A 175 5.15 3.51 -4.79
N GLN A 176 5.62 3.59 -3.55
CA GLN A 176 6.96 4.05 -3.20
C GLN A 176 7.28 5.43 -3.78
N GLY A 177 6.44 6.41 -3.42
CA GLY A 177 6.59 7.81 -3.78
C GLY A 177 5.86 8.23 -5.07
N PHE A 178 5.14 7.34 -5.74
CA PHE A 178 4.40 7.65 -6.98
C PHE A 178 2.88 7.81 -6.75
N GLU A 179 2.43 7.88 -5.51
CA GLU A 179 1.02 7.88 -5.10
C GLU A 179 0.23 9.02 -5.74
N LEU A 180 0.78 10.23 -5.75
CA LEU A 180 0.10 11.40 -6.30
C LEU A 180 -0.11 11.28 -7.83
N GLU A 181 0.84 10.68 -8.54
CA GLU A 181 0.70 10.42 -9.98
C GLU A 181 -0.40 9.39 -10.26
N VAL A 182 -0.50 8.34 -9.44
CA VAL A 182 -1.60 7.38 -9.52
C VAL A 182 -2.94 8.06 -9.26
N LEU A 183 -3.04 8.87 -8.20
CA LEU A 183 -4.27 9.59 -7.84
C LEU A 183 -4.72 10.55 -8.93
N ARG A 184 -3.80 11.23 -9.64
CA ARG A 184 -4.11 12.10 -10.80
C ARG A 184 -4.75 11.34 -11.95
N GLY A 185 -4.38 10.07 -12.15
CA GLY A 185 -4.97 9.19 -13.17
C GLY A 185 -6.22 8.44 -12.73
N ALA A 186 -6.75 8.73 -11.52
CA ALA A 186 -7.81 7.96 -10.86
C ALA A 186 -9.05 8.80 -10.48
N THR A 187 -9.30 9.94 -11.12
CA THR A 187 -10.31 10.90 -10.67
C THR A 187 -11.74 10.35 -10.68
N ASP A 188 -12.10 9.50 -11.65
CA ASP A 188 -13.40 8.84 -11.70
C ASP A 188 -13.50 7.71 -10.67
N CYS A 189 -12.43 6.95 -10.49
CA CYS A 189 -12.33 5.95 -9.43
C CYS A 189 -12.42 6.60 -8.05
N LEU A 190 -11.74 7.74 -7.83
CA LEU A 190 -11.85 8.51 -6.60
C LEU A 190 -13.27 9.03 -6.36
N ARG A 191 -13.99 9.44 -7.42
CA ARG A 191 -15.39 9.89 -7.28
C ARG A 191 -16.29 8.77 -6.75
N ALA A 192 -16.06 7.53 -7.19
CA ALA A 192 -16.81 6.35 -6.77
C ALA A 192 -16.38 5.83 -5.39
N ALA A 193 -15.08 5.85 -5.10
CA ALA A 193 -14.53 5.31 -3.87
C ALA A 193 -15.00 6.08 -2.64
N ARG A 194 -15.17 5.36 -1.52
CA ARG A 194 -15.48 5.91 -0.19
C ARG A 194 -14.25 6.03 0.69
N ALA A 195 -13.24 5.21 0.42
CA ALA A 195 -12.02 5.13 1.20
C ALA A 195 -10.77 5.11 0.31
N VAL A 196 -9.72 5.77 0.77
CA VAL A 196 -8.36 5.66 0.26
C VAL A 196 -7.44 5.33 1.43
N LEU A 197 -6.69 4.25 1.31
CA LEU A 197 -5.61 3.87 2.22
C LEU A 197 -4.30 4.04 1.45
N THR A 198 -3.41 4.90 1.93
CA THR A 198 -2.17 5.17 1.21
C THR A 198 -1.00 5.35 2.14
N GLU A 199 0.17 4.82 1.75
CA GLU A 199 1.41 5.20 2.39
C GLU A 199 1.67 6.69 2.15
N VAL A 200 2.07 7.41 3.19
CA VAL A 200 2.42 8.83 3.13
C VAL A 200 3.74 9.07 3.83
N SER A 201 4.56 9.94 3.24
CA SER A 201 5.88 10.28 3.76
C SER A 201 5.90 11.70 4.31
N PHE A 202 6.57 11.89 5.45
CA PHE A 202 6.79 13.20 6.08
C PHE A 202 8.17 13.78 5.74
N ARG A 203 9.02 12.98 5.10
CA ARG A 203 10.32 13.36 4.55
C ARG A 203 10.56 12.62 3.25
N GLU A 204 11.52 13.10 2.48
CA GLU A 204 11.86 12.52 1.18
C GLU A 204 12.64 11.20 1.33
N TYR A 205 12.08 10.11 0.88
CA TYR A 205 12.73 8.81 0.72
C TYR A 205 13.15 8.58 -0.73
N TYR A 206 12.33 9.02 -1.67
CA TYR A 206 12.58 9.01 -3.11
C TYR A 206 12.63 10.45 -3.60
N ARG A 207 13.55 10.75 -4.50
CA ARG A 207 13.79 12.13 -4.96
C ARG A 207 12.56 12.70 -5.66
N GLY A 208 12.07 13.82 -5.15
CA GLY A 208 10.89 14.51 -5.71
C GLY A 208 9.57 13.84 -5.39
N GLN A 209 9.51 12.88 -4.47
CA GLN A 209 8.25 12.28 -4.05
C GLN A 209 7.34 13.31 -3.38
N PRO A 210 6.01 13.19 -3.55
CA PRO A 210 5.06 13.98 -2.78
C PRO A 210 5.15 13.64 -1.30
N LEU A 211 4.98 14.63 -0.45
CA LEU A 211 4.90 14.44 0.99
C LEU A 211 3.43 14.36 1.45
N PHE A 212 3.24 14.01 2.71
CA PHE A 212 1.91 13.89 3.33
C PHE A 212 0.96 15.03 2.99
N HIS A 213 1.45 16.28 3.05
CA HIS A 213 0.61 17.45 2.81
C HIS A 213 0.15 17.57 1.35
N ASP A 214 0.94 17.11 0.38
CA ASP A 214 0.59 17.13 -1.04
C ASP A 214 -0.53 16.11 -1.32
N VAL A 215 -0.36 14.89 -0.80
CA VAL A 215 -1.35 13.80 -0.93
C VAL A 215 -2.64 14.17 -0.19
N ALA A 216 -2.54 14.69 1.04
CA ALA A 216 -3.69 15.09 1.83
C ALA A 216 -4.46 16.24 1.18
N ALA A 217 -3.77 17.25 0.64
CA ALA A 217 -4.42 18.36 -0.08
C ALA A 217 -5.14 17.87 -1.35
N PHE A 218 -4.52 16.97 -2.11
CA PHE A 218 -5.14 16.40 -3.30
C PHE A 218 -6.41 15.60 -2.94
N LEU A 219 -6.34 14.72 -1.94
CA LEU A 219 -7.48 13.92 -1.49
C LEU A 219 -8.59 14.80 -0.89
N ALA A 220 -8.24 15.86 -0.14
CA ALA A 220 -9.21 16.82 0.38
C ALA A 220 -9.98 17.54 -0.74
N ALA A 221 -9.31 17.92 -1.84
CA ALA A 221 -9.94 18.50 -3.01
C ALA A 221 -10.93 17.52 -3.71
N HIS A 222 -10.78 16.21 -3.48
CA HIS A 222 -11.67 15.15 -3.97
C HIS A 222 -12.69 14.68 -2.92
N GLY A 223 -12.84 15.42 -1.80
CA GLY A 223 -13.85 15.18 -0.77
C GLY A 223 -13.46 14.13 0.28
N PHE A 224 -12.20 13.72 0.34
CA PHE A 224 -11.72 12.80 1.36
C PHE A 224 -11.14 13.56 2.56
N LEU A 225 -11.43 13.08 3.77
CA LEU A 225 -10.88 13.60 5.02
C LEU A 225 -9.99 12.54 5.67
N LEU A 226 -8.86 12.96 6.23
CA LEU A 226 -8.01 12.09 7.02
C LEU A 226 -8.79 11.56 8.22
N GLN A 227 -8.87 10.24 8.35
CA GLN A 227 -9.58 9.56 9.43
C GLN A 227 -8.65 8.98 10.47
N ALA A 228 -7.54 8.37 10.04
CA ALA A 228 -6.58 7.72 10.93
C ALA A 228 -5.21 7.61 10.27
N LEU A 229 -4.20 7.53 11.11
CA LEU A 229 -2.83 7.18 10.75
C LEU A 229 -2.45 5.89 11.50
N ALA A 230 -1.69 5.04 10.86
CA ALA A 230 -1.02 3.91 11.49
C ALA A 230 0.20 4.36 12.32
N ASP A 231 0.86 3.43 13.00
CA ASP A 231 2.11 3.74 13.70
C ASP A 231 3.18 4.21 12.71
N PRO A 232 3.87 5.33 12.96
CA PRO A 232 4.86 5.85 12.03
C PRO A 232 6.13 5.01 11.99
N THR A 233 6.75 4.93 10.84
CA THR A 233 8.06 4.31 10.65
C THR A 233 9.14 5.38 10.47
N PRO A 234 10.28 5.35 11.16
CA PRO A 234 10.61 4.44 12.27
C PRO A 234 9.91 4.86 13.58
N LEU A 235 9.61 3.88 14.45
CA LEU A 235 9.03 4.13 15.76
C LEU A 235 10.01 4.88 16.69
N GLY A 236 9.49 5.86 17.45
CA GLY A 236 10.28 6.59 18.45
C GLY A 236 11.32 7.57 17.86
N ALA A 237 11.18 7.95 16.59
CA ALA A 237 12.01 8.92 15.88
C ALA A 237 11.12 10.02 15.23
N PRO A 238 11.71 11.07 14.64
CA PRO A 238 10.93 12.00 13.81
C PRO A 238 10.12 11.24 12.76
N LEU A 239 8.93 11.76 12.44
CA LEU A 239 8.03 11.15 11.47
C LEU A 239 8.74 10.85 10.15
N GLY A 240 8.68 9.61 9.72
CA GLY A 240 9.24 9.15 8.46
C GLY A 240 8.13 8.92 7.44
N GLN A 241 7.43 7.79 7.58
CA GLN A 241 6.30 7.40 6.75
C GLN A 241 5.28 6.63 7.60
N THR A 242 4.04 6.54 7.12
CA THR A 242 2.97 5.78 7.74
C THR A 242 1.85 5.52 6.74
N ASP A 243 1.02 4.51 7.01
CA ASP A 243 -0.25 4.35 6.33
C ASP A 243 -1.27 5.36 6.83
N ALA A 244 -1.99 5.99 5.92
CA ALA A 244 -3.03 6.97 6.20
C ALA A 244 -4.36 6.53 5.58
N LEU A 245 -5.42 6.52 6.38
CA LEU A 245 -6.78 6.24 5.94
C LEU A 245 -7.54 7.55 5.76
N PHE A 246 -8.05 7.77 4.56
CA PHE A 246 -8.90 8.88 4.19
C PHE A 246 -10.30 8.37 3.84
N LEU A 247 -11.34 9.03 4.34
CA LEU A 247 -12.74 8.68 4.08
C LEU A 247 -13.52 9.87 3.53
N LYS A 248 -14.50 9.58 2.66
CA LYS A 248 -15.54 10.57 2.37
C LYS A 248 -16.54 10.61 3.52
N PRO A 249 -17.01 11.81 3.91
CA PRO A 249 -18.13 11.94 4.82
C PRO A 249 -19.36 11.19 4.28
N VAL A 250 -20.07 10.52 5.19
CA VAL A 250 -21.36 9.85 4.89
C VAL A 250 -22.47 10.89 4.80
#